data_fb0c429c6b0529172698762a02eedf16
#
_entry.id   fb0c429c6b0529172698762a02eedf16
#
_cell.length_a   1.000
_cell.length_b   1.000
_cell.length_c   1.000
_cell.angle_alpha   90.00
_cell.angle_beta   90.00
_cell.angle_gamma   90.00
#
_symmetry.space_group_name_H-M   'P 1'
#
loop_
_entity.id
_entity.type
_entity.pdbx_description
1 polymer ?
#
loop_
_entity_poly.entity_id
_entity_poly.type
_entity_poly.pdbx_seq_one_letter_code
_entity_poly.pdbx_strand_id
1 'polypeptide(L)'
;MIDESALIRALEAGEIAAAGLDVLEQEPPSPDNPLLAMDNVLITPHAASATTRMRTETRRRNGREVAIALQGKWPMSCVNPTVLPRSALERWQPFPMERGPNR
;
A
#
# COMPACT_ATOMS: atom_id res chain seq x y z
N MET A 1 -9.35 3.63 1.13
CA MET A 1 -9.19 3.60 2.59
C MET A 1 -10.60 3.53 3.17
N ILE A 2 -10.83 2.72 4.18
CA ILE A 2 -12.14 2.57 4.84
C ILE A 2 -12.19 3.59 5.99
N ASP A 3 -13.34 4.23 6.18
CA ASP A 3 -13.63 5.03 7.37
C ASP A 3 -13.98 4.09 8.52
N GLU A 4 -13.08 3.97 9.51
CA GLU A 4 -13.26 3.04 10.64
C GLU A 4 -14.49 3.38 11.48
N SER A 5 -14.78 4.65 11.68
CA SER A 5 -15.96 5.08 12.44
C SER A 5 -17.26 4.67 11.74
N ALA A 6 -17.31 4.77 10.42
CA ALA A 6 -18.46 4.28 9.64
C ALA A 6 -18.56 2.76 9.67
N LEU A 7 -17.42 2.05 9.59
CA LEU A 7 -17.35 0.59 9.68
C LEU A 7 -17.87 0.08 11.02
N ILE A 8 -17.43 0.68 12.12
CA ILE A 8 -17.88 0.34 13.47
C ILE A 8 -19.41 0.47 13.57
N ARG A 9 -19.95 1.62 13.15
CA ARG A 9 -21.41 1.82 13.18
C ARG A 9 -22.18 0.80 12.35
N ALA A 10 -21.68 0.46 11.17
CA ALA A 10 -22.33 -0.53 10.30
C ALA A 10 -22.31 -1.95 10.88
N LEU A 11 -21.21 -2.33 11.56
CA LEU A 11 -21.08 -3.59 12.28
C LEU A 11 -22.02 -3.65 13.49
N GLU A 12 -22.05 -2.58 14.30
CA GLU A 12 -22.92 -2.47 15.48
C GLU A 12 -24.41 -2.48 15.10
N ALA A 13 -24.77 -1.84 13.99
CA ALA A 13 -26.14 -1.83 13.46
C ALA A 13 -26.54 -3.14 12.76
N GLY A 14 -25.60 -4.08 12.54
CA GLY A 14 -25.84 -5.31 11.80
C GLY A 14 -26.09 -5.10 10.31
N GLU A 15 -25.73 -3.93 9.77
CA GLU A 15 -25.82 -3.63 8.33
C GLU A 15 -24.83 -4.48 7.52
N ILE A 16 -23.71 -4.83 8.11
CA ILE A 16 -22.73 -5.78 7.62
C ILE A 16 -22.50 -6.88 8.65
N ALA A 17 -22.38 -8.11 8.19
CA ALA A 17 -22.33 -9.28 9.06
C ALA A 17 -20.97 -9.40 9.80
N ALA A 18 -19.87 -9.10 9.12
CA ALA A 18 -18.52 -9.25 9.65
C ALA A 18 -17.51 -8.42 8.84
N ALA A 19 -16.31 -8.23 9.39
CA ALA A 19 -15.19 -7.61 8.69
C ALA A 19 -13.89 -8.38 8.88
N GLY A 20 -13.05 -8.42 7.82
CA GLY A 20 -11.66 -8.86 7.87
C GLY A 20 -10.73 -7.70 7.51
N LEU A 21 -9.87 -7.31 8.43
CA LEU A 21 -9.03 -6.12 8.30
C LEU A 21 -7.55 -6.49 8.47
N ASP A 22 -6.73 -6.10 7.51
CA ASP A 22 -5.27 -6.23 7.61
C ASP A 22 -4.59 -4.89 7.91
N VAL A 23 -5.32 -3.79 7.70
CA VAL A 23 -4.86 -2.41 7.90
C VAL A 23 -5.91 -1.63 8.64
N LEU A 24 -5.48 -0.82 9.60
CA LEU A 24 -6.31 0.09 10.38
C LEU A 24 -5.91 1.55 10.11
N GLU A 25 -6.78 2.50 10.44
CA GLU A 25 -6.47 3.93 10.30
C GLU A 25 -5.29 4.34 11.18
N GLN A 26 -5.21 3.77 12.37
CA GLN A 26 -4.08 3.95 13.28
C GLN A 26 -3.38 2.61 13.51
N GLU A 27 -2.08 2.56 13.24
CA GLU A 27 -1.22 1.41 13.48
C GLU A 27 0.01 1.79 14.33
N PRO A 28 0.23 1.15 15.49
CA PRO A 28 -0.62 0.15 16.12
C PRO A 28 -1.96 0.74 16.59
N PRO A 29 -3.05 -0.07 16.60
CA PRO A 29 -4.36 0.40 17.06
C PRO A 29 -4.34 0.80 18.53
N SER A 30 -5.18 1.78 18.88
CA SER A 30 -5.44 2.08 20.27
C SER A 30 -6.02 0.85 20.97
N PRO A 31 -5.61 0.55 22.23
CA PRO A 31 -6.22 -0.52 23.01
C PRO A 31 -7.75 -0.38 23.19
N ASP A 32 -8.25 0.85 23.10
CA ASP A 32 -9.67 1.17 23.21
C ASP A 32 -10.42 1.12 21.87
N ASN A 33 -9.77 0.71 20.77
CA ASN A 33 -10.43 0.63 19.47
C ASN A 33 -11.55 -0.44 19.53
N PRO A 34 -12.83 -0.07 19.29
CA PRO A 34 -13.96 -1.00 19.39
C PRO A 34 -13.84 -2.23 18.51
N LEU A 35 -13.17 -2.13 17.35
CA LEU A 35 -12.95 -3.26 16.43
C LEU A 35 -12.21 -4.42 17.09
N LEU A 36 -11.35 -4.15 18.10
CA LEU A 36 -10.60 -5.19 18.81
C LEU A 36 -11.48 -6.05 19.73
N ALA A 37 -12.66 -5.55 20.10
CA ALA A 37 -13.59 -6.23 21.01
C ALA A 37 -14.78 -6.89 20.28
N MET A 38 -14.88 -6.73 18.95
CA MET A 38 -16.00 -7.27 18.16
C MET A 38 -15.74 -8.72 17.76
N ASP A 39 -16.62 -9.65 18.12
CA ASP A 39 -16.53 -11.07 17.77
C ASP A 39 -16.66 -11.36 16.26
N ASN A 40 -17.26 -10.45 15.53
CA ASN A 40 -17.45 -10.52 14.07
C ASN A 40 -16.36 -9.78 13.29
N VAL A 41 -15.25 -9.39 13.91
CA VAL A 41 -14.11 -8.74 13.27
C VAL A 41 -12.85 -9.57 13.40
N LEU A 42 -12.22 -9.87 12.26
CA LEU A 42 -10.91 -10.49 12.20
C LEU A 42 -9.86 -9.45 11.84
N ILE A 43 -8.83 -9.30 12.66
CA ILE A 43 -7.73 -8.37 12.41
C ILE A 43 -6.42 -9.15 12.24
N THR A 44 -5.66 -8.83 11.19
CA THR A 44 -4.31 -9.32 10.96
C THR A 44 -3.31 -8.16 11.02
N PRO A 45 -2.04 -8.41 11.40
CA PRO A 45 -1.08 -7.34 11.72
C PRO A 45 -0.38 -6.78 10.47
N HIS A 46 -1.13 -6.23 9.52
CA HIS A 46 -0.62 -5.65 8.26
C HIS A 46 0.32 -6.63 7.52
N ALA A 47 -0.15 -7.87 7.37
CA ALA A 47 0.65 -9.00 6.93
C ALA A 47 0.31 -9.50 5.52
N ALA A 48 -0.57 -8.83 4.77
CA ALA A 48 -0.99 -9.27 3.44
C ALA A 48 0.19 -9.45 2.46
N SER A 49 1.23 -8.63 2.60
CA SER A 49 2.46 -8.73 1.81
C SER A 49 3.54 -9.65 2.40
N ALA A 50 3.32 -10.25 3.57
CA ALA A 50 4.32 -11.03 4.31
C ALA A 50 4.48 -12.48 3.79
N THR A 51 4.48 -12.68 2.48
CA THR A 51 4.75 -13.98 1.87
C THR A 51 6.22 -14.09 1.44
N THR A 52 6.76 -15.31 1.39
CA THR A 52 8.13 -15.57 0.91
C THR A 52 8.33 -15.06 -0.51
N ARG A 53 7.34 -15.24 -1.38
CA ARG A 53 7.36 -14.74 -2.76
C ARG A 53 7.40 -13.21 -2.80
N MET A 54 6.52 -12.53 -2.06
CA MET A 54 6.48 -11.06 -2.03
C MET A 54 7.77 -10.46 -1.48
N ARG A 55 8.33 -11.02 -0.42
CA ARG A 55 9.63 -10.57 0.12
C ARG A 55 10.74 -10.59 -0.92
N THR A 56 10.84 -11.67 -1.67
CA THR A 56 11.86 -11.83 -2.73
C THR A 56 11.62 -10.86 -3.87
N GLU A 57 10.39 -10.78 -4.39
CA GLU A 57 10.04 -9.91 -5.49
C GLU A 57 10.18 -8.42 -5.12
N THR A 58 9.75 -8.02 -3.93
CA THR A 58 9.89 -6.64 -3.45
C THR A 58 11.36 -6.23 -3.35
N ARG A 59 12.22 -7.08 -2.76
CA ARG A 59 13.66 -6.79 -2.69
C ARG A 59 14.28 -6.67 -4.07
N ARG A 60 13.95 -7.58 -4.98
CA ARG A 60 14.45 -7.57 -6.35
C ARG A 60 14.02 -6.33 -7.11
N ARG A 61 12.74 -5.96 -7.02
CA ARG A 61 12.19 -4.78 -7.68
C ARG A 61 12.78 -3.50 -7.10
N ASN A 62 12.77 -3.34 -5.79
CA ASN A 62 13.34 -2.14 -5.15
C ASN A 62 14.84 -1.99 -5.47
N GLY A 63 15.61 -3.08 -5.39
CA GLY A 63 17.03 -3.06 -5.76
C GLY A 63 17.24 -2.65 -7.22
N ARG A 64 16.38 -3.12 -8.14
CA ARG A 64 16.42 -2.71 -9.55
C ARG A 64 16.11 -1.23 -9.73
N GLU A 65 15.07 -0.71 -9.09
CA GLU A 65 14.69 0.70 -9.19
C GLU A 65 15.82 1.62 -8.69
N VAL A 66 16.42 1.27 -7.55
CA VAL A 66 17.59 1.98 -7.00
C VAL A 66 18.78 1.92 -7.97
N ALA A 67 19.10 0.74 -8.51
CA ALA A 67 20.21 0.60 -9.45
C ALA A 67 20.01 1.42 -10.73
N ILE A 68 18.78 1.49 -11.24
CA ILE A 68 18.44 2.32 -12.40
C ILE A 68 18.65 3.82 -12.08
N ALA A 69 18.17 4.26 -10.91
CA ALA A 69 18.32 5.66 -10.50
C ALA A 69 19.79 6.04 -10.27
N LEU A 70 20.60 5.15 -9.68
CA LEU A 70 22.05 5.35 -9.50
C LEU A 70 22.82 5.40 -10.83
N GLN A 71 22.28 4.83 -11.90
CA GLN A 71 22.81 4.95 -13.27
C GLN A 71 22.38 6.25 -13.96
N GLY A 72 21.74 7.17 -13.26
CA GLY A 72 21.26 8.43 -13.82
C GLY A 72 19.99 8.29 -14.66
N LYS A 73 19.26 7.17 -14.56
CA LYS A 73 18.10 6.86 -15.40
C LYS A 73 16.81 6.91 -14.59
N TRP A 74 15.70 7.24 -15.28
CA TRP A 74 14.38 7.23 -14.66
C TRP A 74 14.02 5.83 -14.18
N PRO A 75 13.52 5.68 -12.93
CA PRO A 75 13.02 4.40 -12.44
C PRO A 75 11.82 3.92 -13.27
N MET A 76 11.57 2.61 -13.27
CA MET A 76 10.44 2.01 -13.99
C MET A 76 9.10 2.27 -13.29
N SER A 77 9.14 2.43 -11.97
CA SER A 77 7.97 2.64 -11.12
C SER A 77 8.14 3.93 -10.33
N CYS A 78 7.35 4.94 -10.65
CA CYS A 78 7.33 6.20 -9.92
C CYS A 78 5.88 6.58 -9.64
N VAL A 79 5.54 6.79 -8.35
CA VAL A 79 4.16 7.11 -7.93
C VAL A 79 3.76 8.54 -8.30
N ASN A 80 4.74 9.42 -8.49
CA ASN A 80 4.55 10.82 -8.89
C ASN A 80 5.44 11.16 -10.10
N PRO A 81 5.21 10.55 -11.28
CA PRO A 81 6.11 10.65 -12.44
C PRO A 81 6.31 12.07 -12.96
N THR A 82 5.45 13.00 -12.59
CA THR A 82 5.57 14.43 -12.99
C THR A 82 6.81 15.14 -12.40
N VAL A 83 7.48 14.55 -11.40
CA VAL A 83 8.73 15.08 -10.85
C VAL A 83 9.94 14.68 -11.69
N LEU A 84 9.86 13.60 -12.46
CA LEU A 84 11.00 13.03 -13.19
C LEU A 84 11.61 14.02 -14.20
N PRO A 85 10.84 14.81 -14.99
CA PRO A 85 11.41 15.81 -15.87
C PRO A 85 12.19 16.95 -15.16
N ARG A 86 11.98 17.11 -13.86
CA ARG A 86 12.67 18.10 -13.01
C ARG A 86 13.88 17.52 -12.29
N SER A 87 14.08 16.20 -12.38
CA SER A 87 15.24 15.50 -11.82
C SER A 87 16.43 15.58 -12.76
N ALA A 88 17.63 15.30 -12.21
CA ALA A 88 18.83 15.14 -13.01
C ALA A 88 18.91 13.78 -13.74
N LEU A 89 17.85 12.97 -13.66
CA LEU A 89 17.81 11.63 -14.25
C LEU A 89 17.37 11.71 -15.73
N GLU A 90 17.91 10.82 -16.54
CA GLU A 90 17.60 10.74 -17.96
C GLU A 90 16.47 9.74 -18.23
N ARG A 91 15.58 10.13 -19.15
CA ARG A 91 14.55 9.22 -19.64
C ARG A 91 15.17 8.20 -20.59
N TRP A 92 14.87 6.93 -20.34
CA TRP A 92 15.31 5.83 -21.19
C TRP A 92 14.17 4.90 -21.63
N GLN A 93 13.00 5.04 -21.02
CA GLN A 93 11.82 4.23 -21.37
C GLN A 93 11.29 4.64 -22.75
N PRO A 94 10.97 3.65 -23.61
CA PRO A 94 10.46 3.90 -24.96
C PRO A 94 9.01 4.41 -24.97
N PHE A 95 8.29 4.29 -23.85
CA PHE A 95 6.89 4.67 -23.73
C PHE A 95 6.72 5.88 -22.80
N PRO A 96 5.75 6.78 -23.09
CA PRO A 96 5.39 7.80 -22.11
C PRO A 96 4.89 7.14 -20.82
N MET A 97 5.51 7.47 -19.70
CA MET A 97 5.04 7.05 -18.38
C MET A 97 3.86 7.95 -17.94
N GLU A 98 2.81 7.98 -18.75
CA GLU A 98 1.65 8.84 -18.50
C GLU A 98 0.73 8.30 -17.42
N ARG A 99 0.93 7.05 -17.00
CA ARG A 99 0.13 6.42 -15.95
C ARG A 99 1.04 5.66 -15.00
N GLY A 100 0.98 6.02 -13.74
CA GLY A 100 1.44 5.13 -12.68
C GLY A 100 0.77 3.76 -12.80
N PRO A 101 1.34 2.69 -12.22
CA PRO A 101 0.90 1.32 -12.41
C PRO A 101 -0.52 1.01 -11.89
N ASN A 102 -1.21 1.98 -11.30
CA ASN A 102 -2.53 1.81 -10.71
C ASN A 102 -3.45 2.98 -11.07
N ARG A 103 -4.05 2.92 -12.21
CA ARG A 103 -5.37 3.49 -12.49
C ARG A 103 -6.22 2.45 -13.19
#